data_1dfe5a527b5cd2510f0fc5cbea354131
#
_entry.id   1dfe5a527b5cd2510f0fc5cbea354131
#
_cell.length_a   1.000
_cell.length_b   1.000
_cell.length_c   1.000
_cell.angle_alpha   90.00
_cell.angle_beta   90.00
_cell.angle_gamma   90.00
#
_symmetry.space_group_name_H-M   'P 1'
#
loop_
_entity.id
_entity.type
_entity.pdbx_description
1 polymer ?
#
loop_
_entity_poly.entity_id
_entity_poly.type
_entity_poly.pdbx_seq_one_letter_code
_entity_poly.pdbx_strand_id
1 'polypeptide(L)'
;MADSQQVATYPSLRDKTVLITGGAEGIGAAAAELFARQQSKVLILDIAKDSAQRLIERVESLSRENERNTGRPLPIPLFYYCDVSDIDQVSSVANRILQEHKLIHILINNASVAGASSHKSTMSVTPESWDFDFRVNLKHMFFFTQALVPAMKENGGGSIVNMGSISWRIPAVGLPAYTTTKAATMGLTRSHSKEFGPWNIRVNSVMLGSTATERQVKEILTPAYREQVWAAQSLKRDVRPEEVARVVMFLASDEASAVTGSSYVVDGGWCGDP
;
A
#
# COMPACT_ATOMS: atom_id res chain seq x y z
N MET A 1 5.03 -25.24 -9.30
CA MET A 1 5.77 -25.35 -8.05
C MET A 1 5.78 -23.96 -7.43
N ALA A 2 5.07 -23.77 -6.31
CA ALA A 2 5.06 -22.50 -5.60
C ALA A 2 6.47 -22.29 -5.06
N ASP A 3 7.10 -21.24 -5.55
CA ASP A 3 8.45 -20.84 -5.16
C ASP A 3 8.39 -20.46 -3.66
N SER A 4 8.94 -21.34 -2.81
CA SER A 4 9.11 -21.08 -1.37
C SER A 4 10.26 -20.07 -1.20
N GLN A 5 10.12 -18.89 -1.83
CA GLN A 5 11.09 -17.83 -1.65
C GLN A 5 11.10 -17.44 -0.17
N GLN A 6 12.22 -17.71 0.45
CA GLN A 6 12.50 -17.35 1.82
C GLN A 6 12.31 -15.83 1.97
N VAL A 7 11.28 -15.42 2.70
CA VAL A 7 10.98 -14.01 2.97
C VAL A 7 11.89 -13.55 4.11
N ALA A 8 12.45 -12.34 4.00
CA ALA A 8 13.20 -11.74 5.10
C ALA A 8 12.35 -11.68 6.36
N THR A 9 12.94 -11.96 7.50
CA THR A 9 12.27 -11.88 8.81
C THR A 9 12.66 -10.56 9.48
N TYR A 10 11.65 -9.84 9.94
CA TYR A 10 11.79 -8.59 10.69
C TYR A 10 11.19 -8.77 12.10
N PRO A 11 12.00 -9.13 13.11
CA PRO A 11 11.49 -9.38 14.46
C PRO A 11 10.71 -8.19 15.05
N SER A 12 11.05 -6.98 14.63
CA SER A 12 10.40 -5.72 15.02
C SER A 12 8.94 -5.60 14.59
N LEU A 13 8.50 -6.40 13.58
CA LEU A 13 7.13 -6.41 13.09
C LEU A 13 6.20 -7.33 13.90
N ARG A 14 6.76 -8.21 14.74
CA ARG A 14 5.94 -9.12 15.56
C ARG A 14 5.06 -8.32 16.51
N ASP A 15 3.80 -8.76 16.62
CA ASP A 15 2.75 -8.17 17.47
C ASP A 15 2.38 -6.71 17.12
N LYS A 16 2.95 -6.15 16.04
CA LYS A 16 2.55 -4.83 15.54
C LYS A 16 1.17 -4.90 14.89
N THR A 17 0.34 -3.89 15.16
CA THR A 17 -0.93 -3.71 14.45
C THR A 17 -0.69 -2.89 13.18
N VAL A 18 -1.02 -3.47 12.03
CA VAL A 18 -0.82 -2.89 10.70
C VAL A 18 -2.18 -2.64 10.06
N LEU A 19 -2.44 -1.41 9.64
CA LEU A 19 -3.62 -1.03 8.89
C LEU A 19 -3.27 -0.82 7.42
N ILE A 20 -3.98 -1.49 6.51
CA ILE A 20 -3.74 -1.44 5.07
C ILE A 20 -5.02 -1.02 4.36
N THR A 21 -5.02 0.16 3.71
CA THR A 21 -6.12 0.56 2.84
C THR A 21 -5.99 -0.10 1.46
N GLY A 22 -7.10 -0.55 0.85
CA GLY A 22 -7.05 -1.35 -0.38
C GLY A 22 -6.34 -2.69 -0.14
N GLY A 23 -6.58 -3.31 1.03
CA GLY A 23 -5.85 -4.47 1.51
C GLY A 23 -6.35 -5.82 0.98
N ALA A 24 -7.45 -5.85 0.23
CA ALA A 24 -8.07 -7.10 -0.22
C ALA A 24 -7.48 -7.65 -1.52
N GLU A 25 -6.81 -6.82 -2.32
CA GLU A 25 -6.34 -7.18 -3.66
C GLU A 25 -4.91 -6.68 -3.94
N GLY A 26 -4.29 -7.25 -4.95
CA GLY A 26 -3.03 -6.79 -5.53
C GLY A 26 -1.90 -6.62 -4.50
N ILE A 27 -1.29 -5.44 -4.47
CA ILE A 27 -0.15 -5.12 -3.58
C ILE A 27 -0.60 -5.12 -2.11
N GLY A 28 -1.81 -4.61 -1.82
CA GLY A 28 -2.35 -4.60 -0.47
C GLY A 28 -2.55 -6.00 0.10
N ALA A 29 -3.08 -6.93 -0.69
CA ALA A 29 -3.23 -8.33 -0.29
C ALA A 29 -1.87 -9.04 -0.11
N ALA A 30 -0.91 -8.78 -1.00
CA ALA A 30 0.45 -9.31 -0.86
C ALA A 30 1.12 -8.78 0.43
N ALA A 31 0.95 -7.48 0.73
CA ALA A 31 1.46 -6.90 1.97
C ALA A 31 0.77 -7.53 3.20
N ALA A 32 -0.56 -7.68 3.17
CA ALA A 32 -1.31 -8.29 4.28
C ALA A 32 -0.82 -9.72 4.59
N GLU A 33 -0.59 -10.54 3.57
CA GLU A 33 -0.02 -11.87 3.74
C GLU A 33 1.40 -11.81 4.32
N LEU A 34 2.27 -10.95 3.80
CA LEU A 34 3.65 -10.82 4.28
C LEU A 34 3.71 -10.35 5.74
N PHE A 35 2.88 -9.37 6.14
CA PHE A 35 2.80 -8.93 7.53
C PHE A 35 2.25 -10.03 8.46
N ALA A 36 1.26 -10.81 8.03
CA ALA A 36 0.79 -11.96 8.79
C ALA A 36 1.92 -13.00 9.02
N ARG A 37 2.76 -13.25 8.00
CA ARG A 37 3.96 -14.10 8.11
C ARG A 37 5.00 -13.56 9.10
N GLN A 38 5.05 -12.24 9.34
CA GLN A 38 5.87 -11.60 10.39
C GLN A 38 5.22 -11.65 11.78
N GLN A 39 4.09 -12.34 11.95
CA GLN A 39 3.31 -12.36 13.18
C GLN A 39 2.72 -11.00 13.56
N SER A 40 2.44 -10.13 12.58
CA SER A 40 1.75 -8.85 12.79
C SER A 40 0.23 -9.08 12.80
N LYS A 41 -0.50 -8.29 13.60
CA LYS A 41 -1.96 -8.17 13.53
C LYS A 41 -2.34 -7.28 12.36
N VAL A 42 -2.93 -7.84 11.32
CA VAL A 42 -3.25 -7.12 10.09
C VAL A 42 -4.73 -6.73 10.05
N LEU A 43 -4.99 -5.46 9.78
CA LEU A 43 -6.33 -4.91 9.54
C LEU A 43 -6.38 -4.46 8.08
N ILE A 44 -7.30 -5.02 7.29
CA ILE A 44 -7.47 -4.65 5.89
C ILE A 44 -8.76 -3.86 5.70
N LEU A 45 -8.66 -2.71 5.04
CA LEU A 45 -9.78 -1.88 4.64
C LEU A 45 -9.97 -1.99 3.14
N ASP A 46 -11.18 -2.32 2.71
CA ASP A 46 -11.51 -2.42 1.29
C ASP A 46 -13.02 -2.36 1.07
N ILE A 47 -13.43 -2.13 -0.18
CA ILE A 47 -14.81 -2.28 -0.65
C ILE A 47 -15.06 -3.69 -1.20
N ALA A 48 -14.02 -4.43 -1.57
CA ALA A 48 -14.06 -5.73 -2.23
C ALA A 48 -14.22 -6.87 -1.21
N LYS A 49 -15.43 -7.07 -0.67
CA LYS A 49 -15.73 -8.07 0.36
C LYS A 49 -15.32 -9.50 -0.02
N ASP A 50 -15.63 -9.90 -1.26
CA ASP A 50 -15.34 -11.26 -1.72
C ASP A 50 -13.84 -11.51 -1.87
N SER A 51 -13.09 -10.48 -2.30
CA SER A 51 -11.63 -10.55 -2.38
C SER A 51 -10.99 -10.60 -0.99
N ALA A 52 -11.53 -9.83 -0.04
CA ALA A 52 -11.11 -9.89 1.36
C ALA A 52 -11.33 -11.29 1.95
N GLN A 53 -12.48 -11.90 1.68
CA GLN A 53 -12.79 -13.25 2.14
C GLN A 53 -11.80 -14.28 1.56
N ARG A 54 -11.52 -14.21 0.25
CA ARG A 54 -10.52 -15.10 -0.39
C ARG A 54 -9.12 -14.93 0.19
N LEU A 55 -8.73 -13.69 0.51
CA LEU A 55 -7.43 -13.43 1.17
C LEU A 55 -7.39 -14.05 2.57
N ILE A 56 -8.44 -13.88 3.36
CA ILE A 56 -8.56 -14.46 4.70
C ILE A 56 -8.42 -16.00 4.63
N GLU A 57 -9.19 -16.66 3.78
CA GLU A 57 -9.14 -18.12 3.59
C GLU A 57 -7.74 -18.61 3.16
N ARG A 58 -7.08 -17.85 2.29
CA ARG A 58 -5.68 -18.13 1.90
C ARG A 58 -4.74 -18.02 3.09
N VAL A 59 -4.84 -16.96 3.90
CA VAL A 59 -3.99 -16.81 5.09
C VAL A 59 -4.30 -17.86 6.14
N GLU A 60 -5.56 -18.28 6.31
CA GLU A 60 -5.92 -19.40 7.18
C GLU A 60 -5.25 -20.72 6.75
N SER A 61 -5.23 -20.99 5.44
CA SER A 61 -4.52 -22.15 4.90
C SER A 61 -3.03 -22.11 5.19
N LEU A 62 -2.40 -20.94 4.97
CA LEU A 62 -0.99 -20.72 5.30
C LEU A 62 -0.73 -20.80 6.80
N SER A 63 -1.67 -20.35 7.63
CA SER A 63 -1.56 -20.41 9.09
C SER A 63 -1.53 -21.87 9.57
N ARG A 64 -2.41 -22.72 9.04
CA ARG A 64 -2.42 -24.16 9.34
C ARG A 64 -1.11 -24.85 8.90
N GLU A 65 -0.55 -24.45 7.76
CA GLU A 65 0.73 -24.97 7.29
C GLU A 65 1.88 -24.51 8.19
N ASN A 66 1.92 -23.23 8.54
CA ASN A 66 2.95 -22.65 9.42
C ASN A 66 2.90 -23.28 10.80
N GLU A 67 1.71 -23.51 11.35
CA GLU A 67 1.53 -24.15 12.66
C GLU A 67 2.08 -25.57 12.66
N ARG A 68 1.82 -26.37 11.59
CA ARG A 68 2.39 -27.72 11.46
C ARG A 68 3.92 -27.71 11.39
N ASN A 69 4.50 -26.69 10.73
CA ASN A 69 5.95 -26.62 10.48
C ASN A 69 6.72 -25.99 11.65
N THR A 70 6.12 -25.05 12.38
CA THR A 70 6.82 -24.22 13.38
C THR A 70 6.17 -24.26 14.77
N GLY A 71 5.02 -24.90 14.92
CA GLY A 71 4.20 -24.88 16.14
C GLY A 71 3.48 -23.55 16.40
N ARG A 72 3.49 -22.60 15.44
CA ARG A 72 2.86 -21.27 15.60
C ARG A 72 1.94 -20.95 14.43
N PRO A 73 0.63 -20.68 14.68
CA PRO A 73 -0.26 -20.18 13.64
C PRO A 73 0.10 -18.75 13.22
N LEU A 74 -0.29 -18.35 12.01
CA LEU A 74 -0.21 -16.95 11.59
C LEU A 74 -1.46 -16.19 12.09
N PRO A 75 -1.33 -14.91 12.47
CA PRO A 75 -2.49 -14.06 12.74
C PRO A 75 -3.34 -13.90 11.48
N ILE A 76 -4.65 -14.13 11.61
CA ILE A 76 -5.58 -13.98 10.50
C ILE A 76 -5.97 -12.50 10.34
N PRO A 77 -5.91 -11.94 9.11
CA PRO A 77 -6.31 -10.59 8.87
C PRO A 77 -7.77 -10.30 9.22
N LEU A 78 -8.03 -9.13 9.79
CA LEU A 78 -9.38 -8.64 10.08
C LEU A 78 -9.82 -7.68 8.98
N PHE A 79 -11.02 -7.87 8.46
CA PHE A 79 -11.58 -7.06 7.40
C PHE A 79 -12.53 -5.98 7.95
N TYR A 80 -12.35 -4.75 7.46
CA TYR A 80 -13.23 -3.61 7.68
C TYR A 80 -13.69 -3.07 6.32
N TYR A 81 -14.99 -3.07 6.08
CA TYR A 81 -15.53 -2.40 4.90
C TYR A 81 -15.34 -0.89 5.02
N CYS A 82 -14.72 -0.29 4.01
CA CYS A 82 -14.52 1.16 3.94
C CYS A 82 -14.35 1.61 2.49
N ASP A 83 -15.24 2.48 2.03
CA ASP A 83 -15.01 3.25 0.82
C ASP A 83 -14.16 4.49 1.17
N VAL A 84 -12.90 4.46 0.78
CA VAL A 84 -11.95 5.55 1.08
C VAL A 84 -12.25 6.85 0.33
N SER A 85 -13.16 6.85 -0.65
CA SER A 85 -13.66 8.06 -1.31
C SER A 85 -14.65 8.84 -0.45
N ASP A 86 -15.22 8.18 0.57
CA ASP A 86 -16.17 8.74 1.55
C ASP A 86 -15.43 9.06 2.85
N ILE A 87 -15.23 10.35 3.12
CA ILE A 87 -14.48 10.83 4.29
C ILE A 87 -15.19 10.56 5.61
N ASP A 88 -16.51 10.48 5.61
CA ASP A 88 -17.27 10.16 6.82
C ASP A 88 -17.07 8.69 7.18
N GLN A 89 -17.02 7.79 6.19
CA GLN A 89 -16.63 6.39 6.40
C GLN A 89 -15.17 6.28 6.89
N VAL A 90 -14.23 7.01 6.28
CA VAL A 90 -12.84 7.05 6.75
C VAL A 90 -12.76 7.42 8.22
N SER A 91 -13.43 8.50 8.64
CA SER A 91 -13.44 8.97 10.02
C SER A 91 -14.10 7.96 10.96
N SER A 92 -15.24 7.43 10.57
CA SER A 92 -16.00 6.45 11.37
C SER A 92 -15.20 5.15 11.58
N VAL A 93 -14.62 4.62 10.50
CA VAL A 93 -13.84 3.37 10.55
C VAL A 93 -12.53 3.58 11.33
N ALA A 94 -11.83 4.71 11.15
CA ALA A 94 -10.63 5.02 11.94
C ALA A 94 -10.93 5.06 13.44
N ASN A 95 -12.02 5.75 13.85
CA ASN A 95 -12.46 5.81 15.25
C ASN A 95 -12.81 4.41 15.80
N ARG A 96 -13.56 3.62 15.04
CA ARG A 96 -13.90 2.24 15.41
C ARG A 96 -12.65 1.39 15.61
N ILE A 97 -11.71 1.45 14.70
CA ILE A 97 -10.44 0.69 14.78
C ILE A 97 -9.65 1.12 16.03
N LEU A 98 -9.56 2.40 16.34
CA LEU A 98 -8.89 2.87 17.55
C LEU A 98 -9.60 2.45 18.83
N GLN A 99 -10.94 2.38 18.84
CA GLN A 99 -11.69 1.84 19.96
C GLN A 99 -11.43 0.35 20.19
N GLU A 100 -11.39 -0.45 19.12
CA GLU A 100 -11.21 -1.91 19.18
C GLU A 100 -9.76 -2.33 19.43
N HIS A 101 -8.79 -1.61 18.85
CA HIS A 101 -7.38 -2.00 18.86
C HIS A 101 -6.46 -1.08 19.65
N LYS A 102 -6.97 0.08 20.12
CA LYS A 102 -6.25 1.10 20.91
C LYS A 102 -5.11 1.78 20.13
N LEU A 103 -4.32 1.03 19.37
CA LEU A 103 -3.14 1.51 18.68
C LEU A 103 -2.97 0.85 17.30
N ILE A 104 -2.63 1.67 16.32
CA ILE A 104 -2.12 1.26 15.03
C ILE A 104 -0.63 1.66 14.97
N HIS A 105 0.26 0.68 14.88
CA HIS A 105 1.70 0.92 14.79
C HIS A 105 2.15 1.32 13.40
N ILE A 106 1.48 0.76 12.38
CA ILE A 106 1.87 0.88 10.98
C ILE A 106 0.63 1.19 10.15
N LEU A 107 0.70 2.26 9.33
CA LEU A 107 -0.33 2.62 8.35
C LEU A 107 0.23 2.46 6.94
N ILE A 108 -0.40 1.65 6.11
CA ILE A 108 -0.11 1.52 4.68
C ILE A 108 -1.25 2.14 3.89
N ASN A 109 -1.03 3.35 3.36
CA ASN A 109 -1.93 4.06 2.49
C ASN A 109 -1.79 3.52 1.05
N ASN A 110 -2.47 2.40 0.75
CA ASN A 110 -2.33 1.68 -0.51
C ASN A 110 -3.55 1.81 -1.43
N ALA A 111 -4.77 2.05 -0.91
CA ALA A 111 -5.96 2.19 -1.75
C ALA A 111 -5.75 3.18 -2.89
N SER A 112 -6.10 2.77 -4.11
CA SER A 112 -5.91 3.58 -5.30
C SER A 112 -6.78 3.10 -6.46
N VAL A 113 -7.26 4.05 -7.26
CA VAL A 113 -7.83 3.78 -8.59
C VAL A 113 -6.77 4.14 -9.63
N ALA A 114 -6.39 3.15 -10.45
CA ALA A 114 -5.41 3.25 -11.52
C ALA A 114 -5.72 2.25 -12.64
N GLY A 115 -6.99 1.96 -12.88
CA GLY A 115 -7.48 1.07 -13.92
C GLY A 115 -7.92 1.80 -15.18
N ALA A 116 -8.60 1.09 -16.07
CA ALA A 116 -9.15 1.65 -17.32
C ALA A 116 -10.11 2.84 -17.06
N SER A 117 -10.80 2.86 -15.92
CA SER A 117 -11.68 3.97 -15.51
C SER A 117 -10.95 5.29 -15.25
N SER A 118 -9.67 5.24 -14.85
CA SER A 118 -8.82 6.42 -14.60
C SER A 118 -8.02 6.85 -15.83
N HIS A 119 -8.02 6.04 -16.90
CA HIS A 119 -7.38 6.39 -18.17
C HIS A 119 -8.27 7.34 -18.97
N LYS A 120 -8.02 8.63 -18.85
CA LYS A 120 -8.75 9.70 -19.53
C LYS A 120 -7.79 10.70 -20.12
N SER A 121 -8.04 11.13 -21.37
CA SER A 121 -7.31 12.28 -21.92
C SER A 121 -7.65 13.54 -21.11
N THR A 122 -6.76 14.52 -21.09
CA THR A 122 -7.03 15.82 -20.43
C THR A 122 -8.36 16.43 -20.87
N MET A 123 -8.71 16.28 -22.14
CA MET A 123 -9.94 16.84 -22.70
C MET A 123 -11.22 16.10 -22.30
N SER A 124 -11.11 14.90 -21.72
CA SER A 124 -12.24 14.08 -21.26
C SER A 124 -12.38 13.99 -19.74
N VAL A 125 -11.47 14.61 -18.99
CA VAL A 125 -11.58 14.71 -17.53
C VAL A 125 -12.67 15.71 -17.18
N THR A 126 -13.63 15.30 -16.35
CA THR A 126 -14.65 16.19 -15.79
C THR A 126 -14.28 16.56 -14.35
N PRO A 127 -14.85 17.67 -13.81
CA PRO A 127 -14.64 18.02 -12.38
C PRO A 127 -14.94 16.86 -11.43
N GLU A 128 -16.02 16.12 -11.66
CA GLU A 128 -16.45 15.01 -10.80
C GLU A 128 -15.44 13.86 -10.85
N SER A 129 -14.90 13.52 -12.05
CA SER A 129 -13.90 12.47 -12.19
C SER A 129 -12.55 12.89 -11.60
N TRP A 130 -12.19 14.17 -11.73
CA TRP A 130 -11.02 14.75 -11.07
C TRP A 130 -11.14 14.63 -9.54
N ASP A 131 -12.25 15.09 -8.97
CA ASP A 131 -12.50 15.05 -7.53
C ASP A 131 -12.54 13.62 -7.00
N PHE A 132 -13.09 12.67 -7.78
CA PHE A 132 -13.09 11.26 -7.42
C PHE A 132 -11.67 10.70 -7.32
N ASP A 133 -10.81 10.96 -8.34
CA ASP A 133 -9.41 10.52 -8.31
C ASP A 133 -8.66 11.10 -7.10
N PHE A 134 -8.89 12.39 -6.77
CA PHE A 134 -8.28 13.01 -5.59
C PHE A 134 -8.81 12.43 -4.27
N ARG A 135 -10.11 12.14 -4.17
CA ARG A 135 -10.67 11.50 -2.98
C ARG A 135 -10.05 10.13 -2.75
N VAL A 136 -10.00 9.28 -3.78
CA VAL A 136 -9.51 7.90 -3.65
C VAL A 136 -7.98 7.84 -3.56
N ASN A 137 -7.23 8.66 -4.33
CA ASN A 137 -5.77 8.48 -4.44
C ASN A 137 -4.95 9.34 -3.48
N LEU A 138 -5.56 10.36 -2.83
CA LEU A 138 -4.82 11.31 -1.98
C LEU A 138 -5.54 11.65 -0.68
N LYS A 139 -6.82 12.03 -0.75
CA LYS A 139 -7.54 12.61 0.40
C LYS A 139 -7.60 11.64 1.58
N HIS A 140 -7.86 10.36 1.34
CA HIS A 140 -7.89 9.35 2.41
C HIS A 140 -6.56 9.19 3.13
N MET A 141 -5.42 9.32 2.41
CA MET A 141 -4.09 9.22 3.02
C MET A 141 -3.89 10.27 4.11
N PHE A 142 -4.35 11.52 3.84
CA PHE A 142 -4.28 12.59 4.79
C PHE A 142 -5.16 12.31 6.03
N PHE A 143 -6.43 11.95 5.81
CA PHE A 143 -7.38 11.82 6.92
C PHE A 143 -7.19 10.55 7.77
N PHE A 144 -6.76 9.42 7.19
CA PHE A 144 -6.32 8.28 8.02
C PHE A 144 -5.08 8.65 8.84
N THR A 145 -4.10 9.32 8.23
CA THR A 145 -2.92 9.79 8.97
C THR A 145 -3.31 10.71 10.12
N GLN A 146 -4.16 11.71 9.86
CA GLN A 146 -4.63 12.64 10.88
C GLN A 146 -5.33 11.93 12.05
N ALA A 147 -6.16 10.94 11.77
CA ALA A 147 -6.90 10.19 12.78
C ALA A 147 -5.99 9.28 13.64
N LEU A 148 -4.93 8.69 13.05
CA LEU A 148 -4.12 7.67 13.72
C LEU A 148 -2.87 8.24 14.42
N VAL A 149 -2.31 9.34 13.93
CA VAL A 149 -1.07 9.96 14.46
C VAL A 149 -1.15 10.29 15.95
N PRO A 150 -2.27 10.79 16.53
CA PRO A 150 -2.34 11.03 17.97
C PRO A 150 -2.02 9.79 18.81
N ALA A 151 -2.61 8.64 18.48
CA ALA A 151 -2.37 7.38 19.17
C ALA A 151 -0.95 6.84 18.93
N MET A 152 -0.39 7.00 17.71
CA MET A 152 1.01 6.67 17.42
C MET A 152 1.96 7.50 18.28
N LYS A 153 1.72 8.81 18.41
CA LYS A 153 2.51 9.73 19.24
C LYS A 153 2.48 9.33 20.71
N GLU A 154 1.30 9.07 21.26
CA GLU A 154 1.14 8.64 22.66
C GLU A 154 1.88 7.34 22.96
N ASN A 155 2.02 6.47 21.98
CA ASN A 155 2.72 5.18 22.10
C ASN A 155 4.21 5.24 21.71
N GLY A 156 4.76 6.42 21.50
CA GLY A 156 6.21 6.63 21.28
C GLY A 156 6.68 6.43 19.85
N GLY A 157 5.80 6.36 18.87
CA GLY A 157 6.18 6.32 17.45
C GLY A 157 5.32 5.44 16.56
N GLY A 158 5.70 5.36 15.29
CA GLY A 158 5.00 4.57 14.28
C GLY A 158 5.64 4.65 12.90
N SER A 159 5.07 3.94 11.94
CA SER A 159 5.51 3.99 10.55
C SER A 159 4.32 4.18 9.60
N ILE A 160 4.44 5.11 8.66
CA ILE A 160 3.44 5.38 7.62
C ILE A 160 4.12 5.18 6.27
N VAL A 161 3.52 4.36 5.40
CA VAL A 161 3.99 4.14 4.03
C VAL A 161 2.89 4.55 3.05
N ASN A 162 3.20 5.53 2.20
CA ASN A 162 2.30 6.04 1.17
C ASN A 162 2.64 5.42 -0.19
N MET A 163 1.65 4.85 -0.89
CA MET A 163 1.88 4.25 -2.20
C MET A 163 1.84 5.32 -3.29
N GLY A 164 3.02 5.65 -3.78
CA GLY A 164 3.27 6.56 -4.90
C GLY A 164 3.25 5.86 -6.26
N SER A 165 3.77 6.53 -7.28
CA SER A 165 3.94 5.99 -8.65
C SER A 165 5.05 6.74 -9.36
N ILE A 166 5.70 6.09 -10.33
CA ILE A 166 6.64 6.76 -11.25
C ILE A 166 5.92 7.61 -12.31
N SER A 167 4.59 7.53 -12.43
CA SER A 167 3.81 8.19 -13.50
C SER A 167 4.02 9.70 -13.58
N TRP A 168 4.39 10.36 -12.50
CA TRP A 168 4.71 11.79 -12.49
C TRP A 168 6.17 12.10 -12.89
N ARG A 169 7.05 11.09 -12.91
CA ARG A 169 8.45 11.21 -13.32
C ARG A 169 8.69 10.86 -14.78
N ILE A 170 7.84 10.00 -15.33
CA ILE A 170 7.85 9.65 -16.75
C ILE A 170 6.72 10.39 -17.47
N PRO A 171 6.83 10.65 -18.79
CA PRO A 171 5.74 11.26 -19.56
C PRO A 171 4.56 10.30 -19.71
N ALA A 172 3.73 10.19 -18.67
CA ALA A 172 2.55 9.33 -18.68
C ALA A 172 1.39 10.04 -19.40
N VAL A 173 0.86 9.40 -20.43
CA VAL A 173 -0.28 9.90 -21.23
C VAL A 173 -1.59 9.27 -20.74
N GLY A 174 -2.67 10.05 -20.74
CA GLY A 174 -4.00 9.55 -20.39
C GLY A 174 -4.27 9.35 -18.90
N LEU A 175 -3.49 9.96 -18.03
CA LEU A 175 -3.59 9.83 -16.58
C LEU A 175 -3.40 11.16 -15.82
N PRO A 176 -3.92 12.32 -16.29
CA PRO A 176 -3.54 13.60 -15.71
C PRO A 176 -3.91 13.74 -14.22
N ALA A 177 -5.13 13.35 -13.81
CA ALA A 177 -5.56 13.41 -12.42
C ALA A 177 -4.78 12.43 -11.53
N TYR A 178 -4.66 11.19 -11.95
CA TYR A 178 -3.86 10.18 -11.24
C TYR A 178 -2.42 10.63 -11.04
N THR A 179 -1.74 11.06 -12.11
CA THR A 179 -0.35 11.53 -12.07
C THR A 179 -0.18 12.70 -11.10
N THR A 180 -1.14 13.64 -11.09
CA THR A 180 -1.15 14.77 -10.15
C THR A 180 -1.27 14.30 -8.70
N THR A 181 -2.17 13.34 -8.40
CA THR A 181 -2.29 12.80 -7.04
C THR A 181 -1.02 12.07 -6.59
N LYS A 182 -0.36 11.35 -7.51
CA LYS A 182 0.88 10.62 -7.18
C LYS A 182 2.09 11.54 -7.02
N ALA A 183 2.14 12.68 -7.72
CA ALA A 183 3.10 13.75 -7.43
C ALA A 183 2.84 14.39 -6.07
N ALA A 184 1.57 14.67 -5.74
CA ALA A 184 1.17 15.23 -4.45
C ALA A 184 1.51 14.30 -3.27
N THR A 185 1.48 12.98 -3.46
CA THR A 185 1.88 11.99 -2.44
C THR A 185 3.31 12.22 -1.94
N MET A 186 4.23 12.67 -2.80
CA MET A 186 5.60 13.04 -2.42
C MET A 186 5.63 14.23 -1.47
N GLY A 187 4.91 15.31 -1.82
CA GLY A 187 4.80 16.50 -0.98
C GLY A 187 4.22 16.17 0.40
N LEU A 188 3.13 15.38 0.41
CA LEU A 188 2.49 14.91 1.63
C LEU A 188 3.45 14.08 2.50
N THR A 189 4.18 13.15 1.91
CA THR A 189 5.17 12.31 2.60
C THR A 189 6.25 13.15 3.28
N ARG A 190 6.81 14.13 2.57
CA ARG A 190 7.86 15.02 3.10
C ARG A 190 7.34 15.94 4.21
N SER A 191 6.15 16.51 4.03
CA SER A 191 5.52 17.36 5.04
C SER A 191 5.27 16.58 6.33
N HIS A 192 4.60 15.42 6.24
CA HIS A 192 4.29 14.58 7.38
C HIS A 192 5.56 14.03 8.07
N SER A 193 6.60 13.66 7.30
CA SER A 193 7.85 13.18 7.90
C SER A 193 8.54 14.24 8.76
N LYS A 194 8.48 15.51 8.33
CA LYS A 194 9.05 16.62 9.07
C LYS A 194 8.22 16.98 10.31
N GLU A 195 6.90 16.96 10.16
CA GLU A 195 5.97 17.29 11.23
C GLU A 195 5.96 16.24 12.34
N PHE A 196 5.95 14.94 11.98
CA PHE A 196 5.77 13.84 12.93
C PHE A 196 7.09 13.24 13.41
N GLY A 197 8.22 13.57 12.78
CA GLY A 197 9.55 13.11 13.16
C GLY A 197 9.90 13.33 14.66
N PRO A 198 9.57 14.50 15.27
CA PRO A 198 9.75 14.72 16.70
C PRO A 198 9.00 13.72 17.61
N TRP A 199 8.00 13.02 17.09
CA TRP A 199 7.25 11.99 17.79
C TRP A 199 7.68 10.56 17.42
N ASN A 200 8.86 10.43 16.78
CA ASN A 200 9.38 9.15 16.31
C ASN A 200 8.43 8.42 15.33
N ILE A 201 7.65 9.17 14.55
CA ILE A 201 6.79 8.62 13.49
C ILE A 201 7.51 8.85 12.16
N ARG A 202 7.83 7.75 11.47
CA ARG A 202 8.46 7.77 10.16
C ARG A 202 7.38 7.78 9.07
N VAL A 203 7.59 8.58 8.04
CA VAL A 203 6.69 8.63 6.89
C VAL A 203 7.51 8.51 5.60
N ASN A 204 7.26 7.46 4.84
CA ASN A 204 7.96 7.19 3.58
C ASN A 204 6.97 6.91 2.45
N SER A 205 7.45 6.89 1.23
CA SER A 205 6.66 6.50 0.08
C SER A 205 7.36 5.42 -0.74
N VAL A 206 6.57 4.58 -1.42
CA VAL A 206 7.05 3.63 -2.42
C VAL A 206 6.52 4.08 -3.78
N MET A 207 7.41 4.43 -4.70
CA MET A 207 7.06 4.82 -6.08
C MET A 207 7.07 3.57 -6.97
N LEU A 208 5.90 3.21 -7.46
CA LEU A 208 5.70 2.00 -8.24
C LEU A 208 5.87 2.25 -9.73
N GLY A 209 6.49 1.29 -10.42
CA GLY A 209 6.33 1.08 -11.85
C GLY A 209 5.08 0.28 -12.18
N SER A 210 5.04 -0.27 -13.40
CA SER A 210 3.99 -1.22 -13.79
C SER A 210 4.14 -2.50 -12.97
N THR A 211 3.16 -2.76 -12.10
CA THR A 211 3.14 -3.94 -11.24
C THR A 211 2.05 -4.89 -11.71
N ALA A 212 2.38 -6.13 -11.99
CA ALA A 212 1.47 -7.14 -12.54
C ALA A 212 0.50 -7.68 -11.48
N THR A 213 -0.36 -6.80 -10.95
CA THR A 213 -1.52 -7.22 -10.15
C THR A 213 -2.55 -7.90 -11.06
N GLU A 214 -3.44 -8.70 -10.49
CA GLU A 214 -4.49 -9.38 -11.25
C GLU A 214 -5.32 -8.38 -12.09
N ARG A 215 -5.70 -7.23 -11.51
CA ARG A 215 -6.39 -6.14 -12.22
C ARG A 215 -5.54 -5.59 -13.37
N GLN A 216 -4.26 -5.32 -13.15
CA GLN A 216 -3.36 -4.79 -14.19
C GLN A 216 -3.22 -5.78 -15.35
N VAL A 217 -3.06 -7.05 -15.05
CA VAL A 217 -2.96 -8.12 -16.08
C VAL A 217 -4.24 -8.23 -16.89
N LYS A 218 -5.41 -8.10 -16.23
CA LYS A 218 -6.72 -8.23 -16.88
C LYS A 218 -7.09 -7.01 -17.72
N GLU A 219 -6.77 -5.79 -17.25
CA GLU A 219 -7.32 -4.55 -17.82
C GLU A 219 -6.31 -3.75 -18.65
N ILE A 220 -5.01 -3.82 -18.35
CA ILE A 220 -4.02 -2.87 -18.85
C ILE A 220 -2.84 -3.57 -19.56
N LEU A 221 -2.28 -4.63 -18.98
CA LEU A 221 -1.09 -5.30 -19.49
C LEU A 221 -1.40 -6.19 -20.70
N THR A 222 -1.86 -5.56 -21.79
CA THR A 222 -1.91 -6.25 -23.09
C THR A 222 -0.51 -6.72 -23.50
N PRO A 223 -0.37 -7.73 -24.39
CA PRO A 223 0.93 -8.18 -24.87
C PRO A 223 1.81 -7.02 -25.38
N ALA A 224 1.21 -6.12 -26.20
CA ALA A 224 1.94 -4.98 -26.77
C ALA A 224 2.38 -3.98 -25.69
N TYR A 225 1.51 -3.67 -24.70
CA TYR A 225 1.88 -2.76 -23.61
C TYR A 225 2.91 -3.38 -22.67
N ARG A 226 2.83 -4.70 -22.43
CA ARG A 226 3.84 -5.43 -21.64
C ARG A 226 5.22 -5.37 -22.28
N GLU A 227 5.32 -5.50 -23.60
CA GLU A 227 6.58 -5.34 -24.34
C GLU A 227 7.14 -3.92 -24.19
N GLN A 228 6.30 -2.88 -24.23
CA GLN A 228 6.72 -1.49 -24.00
C GLN A 228 7.25 -1.31 -22.57
N VAL A 229 6.56 -1.87 -21.55
CA VAL A 229 7.00 -1.86 -20.16
C VAL A 229 8.38 -2.52 -20.03
N TRP A 230 8.55 -3.73 -20.59
CA TRP A 230 9.82 -4.44 -20.53
C TRP A 230 10.93 -3.74 -21.31
N ALA A 231 10.60 -3.07 -22.43
CA ALA A 231 11.58 -2.26 -23.16
C ALA A 231 12.10 -1.10 -22.31
N ALA A 232 11.21 -0.44 -21.55
CA ALA A 232 11.55 0.69 -20.69
C ALA A 232 12.29 0.28 -19.40
N GLN A 233 12.01 -0.90 -18.86
CA GLN A 233 12.66 -1.42 -17.64
C GLN A 233 14.07 -1.96 -17.90
N SER A 234 14.93 -1.91 -16.89
CA SER A 234 16.20 -2.67 -16.91
C SER A 234 15.94 -4.18 -16.72
N LEU A 235 15.02 -4.54 -15.82
CA LEU A 235 14.57 -5.92 -15.62
C LEU A 235 13.50 -6.27 -16.66
N LYS A 236 13.82 -7.18 -17.58
CA LYS A 236 12.95 -7.55 -18.72
C LYS A 236 11.88 -8.58 -18.31
N ARG A 237 11.13 -8.26 -17.26
CA ARG A 237 10.05 -9.09 -16.72
C ARG A 237 9.04 -8.24 -15.96
N ASP A 238 7.89 -8.82 -15.68
CA ASP A 238 6.91 -8.18 -14.81
C ASP A 238 7.45 -8.00 -13.38
N VAL A 239 7.19 -6.84 -12.78
CA VAL A 239 7.32 -6.62 -11.34
C VAL A 239 6.08 -7.16 -10.66
N ARG A 240 6.26 -8.01 -9.66
CA ARG A 240 5.16 -8.68 -8.95
C ARG A 240 4.72 -7.90 -7.70
N PRO A 241 3.45 -8.01 -7.28
CA PRO A 241 2.95 -7.38 -6.05
C PRO A 241 3.79 -7.68 -4.80
N GLU A 242 4.29 -8.93 -4.67
CA GLU A 242 5.11 -9.37 -3.54
C GLU A 242 6.46 -8.64 -3.48
N GLU A 243 7.02 -8.28 -4.62
CA GLU A 243 8.31 -7.55 -4.68
C GLU A 243 8.14 -6.13 -4.14
N VAL A 244 7.03 -5.49 -4.46
CA VAL A 244 6.66 -4.19 -3.90
C VAL A 244 6.36 -4.30 -2.40
N ALA A 245 5.56 -5.29 -2.00
CA ALA A 245 5.18 -5.51 -0.61
C ALA A 245 6.38 -5.77 0.30
N ARG A 246 7.47 -6.37 -0.19
CA ARG A 246 8.73 -6.54 0.55
C ARG A 246 9.38 -5.19 0.89
N VAL A 247 9.35 -4.23 -0.02
CA VAL A 247 9.89 -2.88 0.24
C VAL A 247 9.01 -2.16 1.24
N VAL A 248 7.68 -2.28 1.13
CA VAL A 248 6.73 -1.74 2.11
C VAL A 248 7.01 -2.32 3.50
N MET A 249 7.22 -3.62 3.61
CA MET A 249 7.52 -4.31 4.87
C MET A 249 8.85 -3.83 5.48
N PHE A 250 9.91 -3.66 4.68
CA PHE A 250 11.17 -3.08 5.13
C PHE A 250 10.97 -1.67 5.70
N LEU A 251 10.29 -0.78 4.98
CA LEU A 251 10.03 0.59 5.42
C LEU A 251 9.16 0.67 6.69
N ALA A 252 8.32 -0.33 6.90
CA ALA A 252 7.49 -0.43 8.10
C ALA A 252 8.26 -0.92 9.33
N SER A 253 9.35 -1.67 9.14
CA SER A 253 10.15 -2.30 10.19
C SER A 253 11.13 -1.33 10.85
N ASP A 254 11.68 -1.70 12.01
CA ASP A 254 12.69 -0.91 12.73
C ASP A 254 14.07 -0.93 12.03
N GLU A 255 14.29 -1.86 11.10
CA GLU A 255 15.49 -1.88 10.24
C GLU A 255 15.55 -0.65 9.32
N ALA A 256 14.42 0.04 9.13
CA ALA A 256 14.33 1.33 8.46
C ALA A 256 14.26 2.51 9.46
N SER A 257 14.75 2.38 10.69
CA SER A 257 14.61 3.37 11.77
C SER A 257 15.17 4.75 11.43
N ALA A 258 16.19 4.85 10.58
CA ALA A 258 16.76 6.11 10.13
C ALA A 258 16.16 6.61 8.79
N VAL A 259 15.15 5.91 8.26
CA VAL A 259 14.54 6.22 6.95
C VAL A 259 13.21 6.92 7.15
N THR A 260 13.15 8.21 6.80
CA THR A 260 11.92 9.00 6.79
C THR A 260 11.98 10.11 5.74
N GLY A 261 10.85 10.53 5.20
CA GLY A 261 10.75 11.56 4.16
C GLY A 261 11.25 11.11 2.78
N SER A 262 11.54 9.83 2.60
CA SER A 262 12.13 9.25 1.40
C SER A 262 11.09 8.56 0.53
N SER A 263 11.41 8.43 -0.78
CA SER A 263 10.64 7.65 -1.73
C SER A 263 11.52 6.59 -2.37
N TYR A 264 11.10 5.35 -2.21
CA TYR A 264 11.79 4.18 -2.77
C TYR A 264 11.15 3.77 -4.09
N VAL A 265 11.95 3.73 -5.14
CA VAL A 265 11.48 3.34 -6.48
C VAL A 265 11.48 1.81 -6.59
N VAL A 266 10.34 1.24 -7.04
CA VAL A 266 10.19 -0.19 -7.33
C VAL A 266 9.52 -0.32 -8.69
N ASP A 267 10.32 -0.23 -9.75
CA ASP A 267 9.85 -0.12 -11.13
C ASP A 267 10.66 -0.98 -12.13
N GLY A 268 11.49 -1.87 -11.64
CA GLY A 268 12.36 -2.69 -12.51
C GLY A 268 13.47 -1.90 -13.22
N GLY A 269 13.76 -0.67 -12.76
CA GLY A 269 14.76 0.21 -13.37
C GLY A 269 14.20 0.96 -14.59
N TRP A 270 12.95 1.43 -14.51
CA TRP A 270 12.31 2.21 -15.59
C TRP A 270 12.71 3.68 -15.54
N CYS A 271 12.48 4.36 -14.42
CA CYS A 271 12.69 5.82 -14.37
C CYS A 271 14.05 6.23 -13.78
N GLY A 272 14.86 5.28 -13.34
CA GLY A 272 16.14 5.59 -12.71
C GLY A 272 15.99 6.42 -11.41
N ASP A 273 17.13 6.73 -10.79
CA ASP A 273 17.18 7.62 -9.64
C ASP A 273 17.20 9.09 -10.10
N PRO A 274 16.55 10.05 -9.39
CA PRO A 274 16.61 11.47 -9.71
C PRO A 274 17.99 12.05 -9.49
#